data_e926a5abf51923928ee6e9df775e3315
#
_entry.id   e926a5abf51923928ee6e9df775e3315
#
_cell.length_a   1.000
_cell.length_b   1.000
_cell.length_c   1.000
_cell.angle_alpha   90.00
_cell.angle_beta   90.00
_cell.angle_gamma   90.00
#
_symmetry.space_group_name_H-M   'P 1'
#
loop_
_entity.id
_entity.type
_entity.pdbx_description
1 polymer ?
#
loop_
_entity_poly.entity_id
_entity_poly.type
_entity_poly.pdbx_seq_one_letter_code
_entity_poly.pdbx_strand_id
1 'polypeptide(L)'
;MWTCPWCGRTFAARNQTHTCASLGDLEAHFARSETSVREAYDAALSVVRALGPVEVLAEKSRIAWHVRMSFAAFQPRASWLDGHLVLAREIPSARWRRVEVFSARNVLHAFRLRGRADIDDEFAAWLAEAYDVGCQRHLGR
;
A
#
# COMPACT_ATOMS: atom_id res chain seq x y z
N MET A 1 -11.45 -12.13 -12.01
CA MET A 1 -10.48 -11.03 -12.17
C MET A 1 -10.12 -10.86 -13.65
N TRP A 2 -9.73 -9.69 -14.02
CA TRP A 2 -9.37 -9.36 -15.39
C TRP A 2 -7.88 -9.06 -15.50
N THR A 3 -7.21 -9.64 -16.49
CA THR A 3 -5.80 -9.38 -16.76
C THR A 3 -5.70 -8.48 -17.99
N CYS A 4 -5.07 -7.33 -17.82
CA CYS A 4 -4.90 -6.39 -18.93
C CYS A 4 -3.97 -6.99 -19.98
N PRO A 5 -4.40 -7.07 -21.27
CA PRO A 5 -3.55 -7.65 -22.31
C PRO A 5 -2.35 -6.77 -22.67
N TRP A 6 -2.36 -5.50 -22.27
CA TRP A 6 -1.30 -4.56 -22.61
C TRP A 6 -0.16 -4.54 -21.59
N CYS A 7 -0.47 -4.58 -20.30
CA CYS A 7 0.53 -4.51 -19.24
C CYS A 7 0.65 -5.79 -18.40
N GLY A 8 -0.26 -6.75 -18.61
CA GLY A 8 -0.23 -8.02 -17.87
C GLY A 8 -0.70 -7.96 -16.43
N ARG A 9 -1.05 -6.78 -15.94
CA ARG A 9 -1.54 -6.66 -14.56
C ARG A 9 -2.96 -7.14 -14.44
N THR A 10 -3.30 -7.64 -13.25
CA THR A 10 -4.62 -8.18 -12.95
C THR A 10 -5.41 -7.20 -12.09
N PHE A 11 -6.68 -7.02 -12.40
CA PHE A 11 -7.56 -6.10 -11.70
C PHE A 11 -8.86 -6.79 -11.31
N ALA A 12 -9.53 -6.24 -10.30
CA ALA A 12 -10.80 -6.78 -9.82
C ALA A 12 -11.91 -6.66 -10.85
N ALA A 13 -11.96 -5.53 -11.56
CA ALA A 13 -12.99 -5.23 -12.55
C ALA A 13 -12.45 -5.38 -13.96
N ARG A 14 -13.28 -5.92 -14.84
CA ARG A 14 -12.94 -6.03 -16.26
C ARG A 14 -12.82 -4.64 -16.86
N ASN A 15 -11.76 -4.43 -17.68
CA ASN A 15 -11.46 -3.15 -18.31
C ASN A 15 -11.30 -2.00 -17.31
N GLN A 16 -10.82 -2.31 -16.11
CA GLN A 16 -10.58 -1.31 -15.08
C GLN A 16 -9.58 -0.27 -15.59
N THR A 17 -9.91 1.01 -15.39
CA THR A 17 -9.04 2.12 -15.78
C THR A 17 -7.74 2.08 -15.01
N HIS A 18 -6.62 2.15 -15.73
CA HIS A 18 -5.28 2.16 -15.13
C HIS A 18 -4.27 2.63 -16.17
N THR A 19 -3.05 2.89 -15.72
CA THR A 19 -1.94 3.22 -16.60
C THR A 19 -1.21 1.97 -17.04
N CYS A 20 -1.15 1.72 -18.35
CA CYS A 20 -0.44 0.58 -18.91
C CYS A 20 1.05 0.84 -19.15
N ALA A 21 1.54 2.02 -18.80
CA ALA A 21 2.96 2.36 -18.98
C ALA A 21 3.85 1.40 -18.18
N SER A 22 5.09 1.22 -18.64
CA SER A 22 6.08 0.42 -17.95
C SER A 22 6.23 0.88 -16.50
N LEU A 23 6.31 -0.07 -15.59
CA LEU A 23 6.57 0.22 -14.18
C LEU A 23 8.01 0.70 -14.02
N GLY A 24 8.22 1.61 -13.06
CA GLY A 24 9.54 2.09 -12.71
C GLY A 24 10.33 1.06 -11.91
N ASP A 25 11.58 1.41 -11.62
CA ASP A 25 12.46 0.60 -10.79
C ASP A 25 12.17 0.90 -9.32
N LEU A 26 11.88 -0.15 -8.54
CA LEU A 26 11.64 -0.02 -7.10
C LEU A 26 12.83 0.65 -6.41
N GLU A 27 14.04 0.27 -6.76
CA GLU A 27 15.26 0.82 -6.14
C GLU A 27 15.41 2.31 -6.40
N ALA A 28 14.93 2.81 -7.55
CA ALA A 28 14.99 4.23 -7.87
C ALA A 28 14.17 5.07 -6.89
N HIS A 29 13.09 4.52 -6.33
CA HIS A 29 12.29 5.22 -5.33
C HIS A 29 13.06 5.49 -4.04
N PHE A 30 14.06 4.66 -3.74
CA PHE A 30 14.85 4.76 -2.51
C PHE A 30 16.24 5.37 -2.74
N ALA A 31 16.54 5.79 -3.96
CA ALA A 31 17.89 6.23 -4.33
C ALA A 31 18.42 7.40 -3.48
N ARG A 32 17.52 8.25 -2.98
CA ARG A 32 17.86 9.43 -2.16
C ARG A 32 17.39 9.30 -0.72
N SER A 33 17.04 8.10 -0.30
CA SER A 33 16.50 7.85 1.03
C SER A 33 17.57 7.26 1.95
N GLU A 34 17.51 7.62 3.23
CA GLU A 34 18.33 7.00 4.26
C GLU A 34 17.95 5.52 4.40
N THR A 35 18.87 4.71 4.91
CA THR A 35 18.67 3.28 5.10
C THR A 35 17.43 2.98 5.95
N SER A 36 17.15 3.81 6.97
CA SER A 36 15.98 3.63 7.84
C SER A 36 14.66 3.67 7.08
N VAL A 37 14.60 4.44 5.99
CA VAL A 37 13.39 4.54 5.15
C VAL A 37 13.15 3.20 4.45
N ARG A 38 14.18 2.62 3.87
CA ARG A 38 14.08 1.30 3.22
C ARG A 38 13.74 0.22 4.23
N GLU A 39 14.33 0.27 5.42
CA GLU A 39 14.05 -0.69 6.50
C GLU A 39 12.59 -0.64 6.92
N ALA A 40 12.01 0.55 7.04
CA ALA A 40 10.59 0.69 7.36
C ALA A 40 9.72 0.04 6.28
N TYR A 41 10.04 0.30 5.02
CA TYR A 41 9.32 -0.28 3.89
C TYR A 41 9.43 -1.81 3.89
N ASP A 42 10.64 -2.33 4.03
CA ASP A 42 10.86 -3.78 4.01
C ASP A 42 10.16 -4.48 5.17
N ALA A 43 10.14 -3.86 6.35
CA ALA A 43 9.44 -4.41 7.52
C ALA A 43 7.94 -4.50 7.26
N ALA A 44 7.35 -3.44 6.72
CA ALA A 44 5.93 -3.42 6.38
C ALA A 44 5.58 -4.47 5.31
N LEU A 45 6.41 -4.58 4.28
CA LEU A 45 6.21 -5.55 3.21
C LEU A 45 6.30 -6.99 3.73
N SER A 46 7.23 -7.24 4.65
CA SER A 46 7.38 -8.56 5.27
C SER A 46 6.11 -8.99 6.01
N VAL A 47 5.49 -8.06 6.73
CA VAL A 47 4.20 -8.33 7.41
C VAL A 47 3.14 -8.75 6.41
N VAL A 48 2.99 -8.00 5.33
CA VAL A 48 1.96 -8.26 4.31
C VAL A 48 2.23 -9.57 3.57
N ARG A 49 3.49 -9.84 3.21
CA ARG A 49 3.84 -11.09 2.51
C ARG A 49 3.59 -12.33 3.36
N ALA A 50 3.66 -12.21 4.67
CA ALA A 50 3.32 -13.31 5.58
C ALA A 50 1.82 -13.61 5.58
N LEU A 51 0.98 -12.65 5.16
CA LEU A 51 -0.47 -12.83 5.06
C LEU A 51 -0.89 -13.51 3.77
N GLY A 52 -0.13 -13.31 2.69
CA GLY A 52 -0.42 -13.89 1.39
C GLY A 52 0.23 -13.12 0.24
N PRO A 53 -0.11 -13.46 -1.00
CA PRO A 53 0.50 -12.82 -2.17
C PRO A 53 0.13 -11.34 -2.26
N VAL A 54 1.10 -10.53 -2.67
CA VAL A 54 0.92 -9.11 -2.92
C VAL A 54 1.77 -8.72 -4.13
N GLU A 55 1.20 -7.88 -5.00
CA GLU A 55 1.89 -7.35 -6.15
C GLU A 55 2.43 -5.97 -5.80
N VAL A 56 3.74 -5.79 -5.98
CA VAL A 56 4.42 -4.52 -5.73
C VAL A 56 4.55 -3.79 -7.06
N LEU A 57 3.92 -2.63 -7.16
CA LEU A 57 3.89 -1.84 -8.38
C LEU A 57 4.73 -0.58 -8.17
N ALA A 58 5.97 -0.60 -8.69
CA ALA A 58 6.86 0.56 -8.65
C ALA A 58 6.42 1.54 -9.75
N GLU A 59 5.42 2.36 -9.45
CA GLU A 59 4.88 3.35 -10.37
C GLU A 59 5.77 4.58 -10.46
N LYS A 60 5.45 5.49 -11.36
CA LYS A 60 6.29 6.67 -11.62
C LYS A 60 6.52 7.51 -10.36
N SER A 61 5.48 7.76 -9.58
CA SER A 61 5.56 8.67 -8.44
C SER A 61 5.31 8.01 -7.07
N ARG A 62 5.05 6.70 -7.06
CA ARG A 62 4.76 5.98 -5.82
C ARG A 62 4.97 4.48 -5.99
N ILE A 63 5.05 3.78 -4.86
CA ILE A 63 5.04 2.32 -4.84
C ILE A 63 3.66 1.91 -4.32
N ALA A 64 2.91 1.14 -5.11
CA ALA A 64 1.58 0.67 -4.70
C ALA A 64 1.61 -0.82 -4.43
N TRP A 65 0.83 -1.26 -3.45
CA TRP A 65 0.62 -2.68 -3.17
C TRP A 65 -0.80 -3.07 -3.57
N HIS A 66 -0.91 -4.14 -4.31
CA HIS A 66 -2.13 -4.55 -4.99
C HIS A 66 -2.37 -6.05 -4.85
N VAL A 67 -3.62 -6.43 -4.67
CA VAL A 67 -4.08 -7.82 -4.79
C VAL A 67 -5.21 -7.83 -5.82
N ARG A 68 -6.43 -7.54 -5.43
CA ARG A 68 -7.54 -7.26 -6.35
C ARG A 68 -7.75 -5.77 -6.53
N MET A 69 -7.32 -4.98 -5.57
CA MET A 69 -7.25 -3.54 -5.66
C MET A 69 -6.03 -3.06 -4.90
N SER A 70 -5.59 -1.84 -5.17
CA SER A 70 -4.50 -1.24 -4.42
C SER A 70 -5.01 -0.86 -3.03
N PHE A 71 -4.31 -1.31 -2.00
CA PHE A 71 -4.70 -1.10 -0.61
C PHE A 71 -3.68 -0.29 0.18
N ALA A 72 -2.51 -0.07 -0.39
CA ALA A 72 -1.44 0.71 0.22
C ALA A 72 -0.59 1.36 -0.85
N ALA A 73 -0.02 2.51 -0.54
CA ALA A 73 0.96 3.14 -1.40
C ALA A 73 1.99 3.87 -0.54
N PHE A 74 3.19 4.04 -1.10
CA PHE A 74 4.33 4.60 -0.39
C PHE A 74 5.09 5.58 -1.27
N GLN A 75 5.58 6.65 -0.66
CA GLN A 75 6.45 7.63 -1.32
C GLN A 75 7.67 7.83 -0.42
N PRO A 76 8.80 7.17 -0.72
CA PRO A 76 10.02 7.35 0.05
C PRO A 76 10.53 8.79 -0.04
N ARG A 77 10.85 9.36 1.11
CA ARG A 77 11.48 10.68 1.22
C ARG A 77 12.92 10.48 1.71
N ALA A 78 13.65 11.56 1.90
CA ALA A 78 15.05 11.47 2.34
C ALA A 78 15.18 10.80 3.71
N SER A 79 14.35 11.21 4.68
CA SER A 79 14.47 10.78 6.08
C SER A 79 13.24 10.08 6.63
N TRP A 80 12.20 9.87 5.82
CA TRP A 80 11.00 9.16 6.27
C TRP A 80 10.27 8.55 5.07
N LEU A 81 9.35 7.67 5.37
CA LEU A 81 8.49 7.01 4.39
C LEU A 81 7.08 7.54 4.55
N ASP A 82 6.61 8.31 3.59
CA ASP A 82 5.21 8.71 3.51
C ASP A 82 4.41 7.60 2.83
N GLY A 83 3.17 7.43 3.25
CA GLY A 83 2.32 6.45 2.62
C GLY A 83 0.90 6.53 3.13
N HIS A 84 0.07 5.62 2.63
CA HIS A 84 -1.29 5.47 3.13
C HIS A 84 -1.76 4.02 3.04
N LEU A 85 -2.73 3.69 3.88
CA LEU A 85 -3.46 2.43 3.85
C LEU A 85 -4.93 2.74 3.55
N VAL A 86 -5.57 1.85 2.81
CA VAL A 86 -7.03 1.88 2.61
C VAL A 86 -7.63 0.86 3.57
N LEU A 87 -8.47 1.34 4.48
CA LEU A 87 -9.13 0.50 5.48
C LEU A 87 -10.63 0.51 5.26
N ALA A 88 -11.31 -0.50 5.80
CA ALA A 88 -12.76 -0.63 5.65
C ALA A 88 -13.55 0.24 6.63
N ARG A 89 -12.86 0.93 7.52
CA ARG A 89 -13.43 1.78 8.57
C ARG A 89 -12.45 2.89 8.92
N GLU A 90 -12.94 3.94 9.54
CA GLU A 90 -12.07 4.97 10.08
C GLU A 90 -11.55 4.51 11.45
N ILE A 91 -10.23 4.53 11.64
CA ILE A 91 -9.58 4.16 12.89
C ILE A 91 -9.02 5.42 13.54
N PRO A 92 -9.49 5.82 14.73
CA PRO A 92 -8.93 6.98 15.41
C PRO A 92 -7.51 6.69 15.88
N SER A 93 -6.57 7.56 15.52
CA SER A 93 -5.19 7.48 16.01
C SER A 93 -4.44 8.76 15.69
N ALA A 94 -3.60 9.18 16.61
CA ALA A 94 -2.68 10.31 16.39
C ALA A 94 -1.58 9.97 15.38
N ARG A 95 -1.41 8.71 15.03
CA ARG A 95 -0.41 8.27 14.05
C ARG A 95 -0.79 8.64 12.61
N TRP A 96 -2.08 8.89 12.34
CA TRP A 96 -2.51 9.30 11.01
C TRP A 96 -2.25 10.78 10.79
N ARG A 97 -1.66 11.11 9.65
CA ARG A 97 -1.44 12.50 9.25
C ARG A 97 -2.67 13.07 8.55
N ARG A 98 -3.45 12.20 7.94
CA ARG A 98 -4.67 12.57 7.22
C ARG A 98 -5.56 11.34 7.10
N VAL A 99 -6.86 11.56 7.17
CA VAL A 99 -7.87 10.52 6.94
C VAL A 99 -8.86 11.07 5.93
N GLU A 100 -9.12 10.30 4.86
CA GLU A 100 -10.09 10.69 3.84
C GLU A 100 -11.08 9.55 3.62
N VAL A 101 -12.36 9.84 3.75
CA VAL A 101 -13.43 8.87 3.53
C VAL A 101 -13.86 8.96 2.07
N PHE A 102 -13.57 7.93 1.27
CA PHE A 102 -14.00 7.86 -0.12
C PHE A 102 -15.38 7.22 -0.23
N SER A 103 -15.66 6.24 0.61
CA SER A 103 -16.96 5.58 0.69
C SER A 103 -17.07 4.91 2.06
N ALA A 104 -18.20 4.27 2.34
CA ALA A 104 -18.47 3.65 3.64
C ALA A 104 -17.41 2.62 4.05
N ARG A 105 -16.76 1.97 3.09
CA ARG A 105 -15.79 0.90 3.36
C ARG A 105 -14.44 1.13 2.68
N ASN A 106 -14.14 2.36 2.30
CA ASN A 106 -12.87 2.73 1.69
C ASN A 106 -12.41 4.04 2.31
N VAL A 107 -11.61 3.94 3.36
CA VAL A 107 -11.13 5.08 4.13
C VAL A 107 -9.61 5.11 4.05
N LEU A 108 -9.08 6.16 3.46
CA LEU A 108 -7.64 6.36 3.32
C LEU A 108 -7.06 6.91 4.61
N HIS A 109 -6.00 6.26 5.09
CA HIS A 109 -5.30 6.66 6.32
C HIS A 109 -3.83 6.93 5.96
N ALA A 110 -3.45 8.19 5.89
CA ALA A 110 -2.07 8.58 5.55
C ALA A 110 -1.19 8.59 6.80
N PHE A 111 0.04 8.14 6.64
CA PHE A 111 1.00 8.00 7.74
C PHE A 111 2.41 8.40 7.29
N ARG A 112 3.29 8.50 8.29
CA ARG A 112 4.72 8.74 8.07
C ARG A 112 5.51 7.81 8.98
N LEU A 113 6.40 7.02 8.39
CA LEU A 113 7.25 6.07 9.11
C LEU A 113 8.69 6.56 9.06
N ARG A 114 9.40 6.45 10.17
CA ARG A 114 10.79 6.91 10.25
C ARG A 114 11.79 5.75 10.27
N GLY A 115 11.36 4.55 10.62
CA GLY A 115 12.20 3.37 10.64
C GLY A 115 11.39 2.13 10.93
N ARG A 116 12.07 0.98 10.94
CA ARG A 116 11.41 -0.31 11.15
C ARG A 116 10.70 -0.41 12.50
N ALA A 117 11.15 0.34 13.51
CA ALA A 117 10.52 0.31 14.82
C ALA A 117 9.08 0.84 14.81
N ASP A 118 8.71 1.62 13.79
CA ASP A 118 7.34 2.11 13.62
C ASP A 118 6.39 1.01 13.14
N ILE A 119 6.92 -0.12 12.67
CA ILE A 119 6.12 -1.28 12.29
C ILE A 119 5.98 -2.16 13.54
N ASP A 120 5.18 -1.68 14.46
CA ASP A 120 4.86 -2.39 15.70
C ASP A 120 3.60 -3.25 15.52
N ASP A 121 3.16 -3.90 16.60
CA ASP A 121 2.00 -4.79 16.55
C ASP A 121 0.72 -4.06 16.12
N GLU A 122 0.56 -2.82 16.54
CA GLU A 122 -0.58 -1.99 16.14
C GLU A 122 -0.57 -1.75 14.65
N PHE A 123 0.58 -1.32 14.10
CA PHE A 123 0.68 -1.05 12.66
C PHE A 123 0.54 -2.34 11.86
N ALA A 124 1.10 -3.45 12.35
CA ALA A 124 0.95 -4.75 11.70
C ALA A 124 -0.53 -5.18 11.62
N ALA A 125 -1.31 -4.92 12.66
CA ALA A 125 -2.74 -5.19 12.66
C ALA A 125 -3.47 -4.34 11.61
N TRP A 126 -3.10 -3.08 11.47
CA TRP A 126 -3.67 -2.20 10.44
C TRP A 126 -3.29 -2.66 9.03
N LEU A 127 -2.05 -3.13 8.84
CA LEU A 127 -1.61 -3.71 7.56
C LEU A 127 -2.46 -4.93 7.21
N ALA A 128 -2.80 -5.77 8.19
CA ALA A 128 -3.65 -6.93 7.96
C ALA A 128 -5.06 -6.52 7.54
N GLU A 129 -5.63 -5.48 8.17
CA GLU A 129 -6.93 -4.95 7.76
C GLU A 129 -6.88 -4.39 6.33
N ALA A 130 -5.82 -3.66 6.00
CA ALA A 130 -5.64 -3.11 4.65
C ALA A 130 -5.49 -4.23 3.61
N TYR A 131 -4.76 -5.28 3.94
CA TYR A 131 -4.61 -6.43 3.07
C TYR A 131 -5.97 -7.09 2.77
N ASP A 132 -6.83 -7.20 3.76
CA ASP A 132 -8.20 -7.72 3.56
C ASP A 132 -8.99 -6.84 2.61
N VAL A 133 -8.82 -5.53 2.67
CA VAL A 133 -9.41 -4.60 1.70
C VAL A 133 -8.86 -4.88 0.30
N GLY A 134 -7.55 -5.04 0.18
CA GLY A 134 -6.90 -5.38 -1.09
C GLY A 134 -7.43 -6.67 -1.70
N CYS A 135 -7.75 -7.65 -0.87
CA CYS A 135 -8.38 -8.91 -1.28
C CYS A 135 -9.88 -8.79 -1.49
N GLN A 136 -10.47 -7.65 -1.19
CA GLN A 136 -11.91 -7.38 -1.21
C GLN A 136 -12.73 -8.26 -0.27
N ARG A 137 -12.10 -8.77 0.80
CA ARG A 137 -12.79 -9.57 1.83
C ARG A 137 -13.73 -8.72 2.67
N HIS A 138 -13.45 -7.42 2.77
CA HIS A 138 -14.25 -6.45 3.52
C HIS A 138 -15.64 -6.22 2.91
N LEU A 139 -15.91 -6.75 1.72
CA LEU A 139 -17.20 -6.60 1.04
C LEU A 139 -18.26 -7.57 1.54
N GLY A 140 -18.01 -8.24 2.66
CA GLY A 140 -19.03 -8.97 3.39
C GLY A 140 -19.42 -10.32 2.81
N ARG A 141 -18.47 -11.03 2.27
CA ARG A 141 -18.71 -12.36 1.72
C ARG A 141 -18.51 -13.42 2.77
#